data_40c959847a151535514d70b38a8852df
#
_entry.id   40c959847a151535514d70b38a8852df
#
_cell.length_a   1.000
_cell.length_b   1.000
_cell.length_c   1.000
_cell.angle_alpha   90.00
_cell.angle_beta   90.00
_cell.angle_gamma   90.00
#
_symmetry.space_group_name_H-M   'P 1'
#
loop_
_entity.id
_entity.type
_entity.pdbx_description
1 polymer ?
#
loop_
_entity_poly.entity_id
_entity_poly.type
_entity_poly.pdbx_seq_one_letter_code
_entity_poly.pdbx_strand_id
1 'polypeptide(L)'
;MSENTSSIVSKVWSFCNVLRDGGVSYGDYLEQLTFLIFLKMADEYRKPPYGRDIGIPEEYRWDVLKQKRGAELDTHYRNLLDELGKKPGMLGQIFLKAQNKISDPAMLYKVIDMIDKESWVMMGVDTKGEIYEGLLQKNAEDTKSGAGQYFTPRPLIRVMVECLRPQPMKTIGDPCCGTGGFFLAAYDFLTSHYQLDREQSRFLKKQTFGGNEIVPGTRRLALMNLFLHNIGEIGGQPMISVSDALITDAGDRYDYVLTNPPFGKKSSMTFTNEEGELEKEDLTYNRQDFWVTTSNKQLNFVQHIHTILKTGGKAAVVLPDNVLFEGGAGETVRKKLMETTELHTILRLPTGIFYAHGVKANVLFFEAKEASKDPWTKEVWIYDYRTNVHHTLKKNPMKYADLEDFIRCYNPEDRHKRKETWSEENPEGRFRRFSYEEIVARDKTNLDIFWLKDKSLADLDNLPDPDVLANEIIENIEAGLESFREIVITLNGNGE
;
A
#
# COMPACT_ATOMS: atom_id res chain seq x y z
N MET A 1 -19.17 6.60 -2.83
CA MET A 1 -19.00 7.74 -3.77
C MET A 1 -20.33 8.44 -3.96
N SER A 2 -20.39 9.77 -3.87
CA SER A 2 -21.57 10.51 -4.24
C SER A 2 -21.81 10.38 -5.76
N GLU A 3 -23.05 10.46 -6.24
CA GLU A 3 -23.36 10.41 -7.69
C GLU A 3 -22.56 11.43 -8.50
N ASN A 4 -22.27 12.58 -7.90
CA ASN A 4 -21.48 13.65 -8.53
C ASN A 4 -19.99 13.24 -8.70
N THR A 5 -19.40 12.57 -7.74
CA THR A 5 -17.98 12.11 -7.78
C THR A 5 -17.79 11.02 -8.83
N SER A 6 -18.71 10.05 -8.92
CA SER A 6 -18.67 9.00 -9.95
C SER A 6 -18.74 9.57 -11.38
N SER A 7 -19.54 10.62 -11.58
CA SER A 7 -19.62 11.33 -12.87
C SER A 7 -18.31 12.02 -13.22
N ILE A 8 -17.65 12.69 -12.25
CA ILE A 8 -16.38 13.38 -12.48
C ILE A 8 -15.25 12.38 -12.73
N VAL A 9 -15.17 11.29 -11.98
CA VAL A 9 -14.19 10.20 -12.23
C VAL A 9 -14.33 9.66 -13.65
N SER A 10 -15.57 9.41 -14.09
CA SER A 10 -15.83 8.93 -15.45
C SER A 10 -15.44 9.95 -16.52
N LYS A 11 -15.65 11.24 -16.25
CA LYS A 11 -15.26 12.34 -17.14
C LYS A 11 -13.73 12.45 -17.24
N VAL A 12 -13.02 12.43 -16.12
CA VAL A 12 -11.56 12.46 -16.10
C VAL A 12 -10.98 11.21 -16.76
N TRP A 13 -11.63 10.06 -16.58
CA TRP A 13 -11.25 8.85 -17.29
C TRP A 13 -11.42 8.97 -18.81
N SER A 14 -12.38 9.76 -19.29
CA SER A 14 -12.52 10.03 -20.72
C SER A 14 -11.28 10.76 -21.31
N PHE A 15 -10.52 11.50 -20.49
CA PHE A 15 -9.26 12.12 -20.90
C PHE A 15 -8.19 11.07 -21.22
N CYS A 16 -8.19 9.95 -20.49
CA CYS A 16 -7.32 8.81 -20.78
C CYS A 16 -7.59 8.21 -22.14
N ASN A 17 -8.85 8.20 -22.61
CA ASN A 17 -9.20 7.72 -23.94
C ASN A 17 -8.55 8.57 -25.03
N VAL A 18 -8.51 9.90 -24.85
CA VAL A 18 -7.83 10.80 -25.77
C VAL A 18 -6.33 10.48 -25.86
N LEU A 19 -5.68 10.21 -24.71
CA LEU A 19 -4.25 9.86 -24.68
C LEU A 19 -3.98 8.50 -25.29
N ARG A 20 -4.84 7.50 -25.03
CA ARG A 20 -4.75 6.18 -25.64
C ARG A 20 -4.86 6.23 -27.15
N ASP A 21 -5.83 6.98 -27.66
CA ASP A 21 -6.03 7.15 -29.09
C ASP A 21 -4.83 7.87 -29.76
N GLY A 22 -4.04 8.62 -28.97
CA GLY A 22 -2.77 9.25 -29.36
C GLY A 22 -1.55 8.34 -29.23
N GLY A 23 -1.73 7.05 -28.90
CA GLY A 23 -0.62 6.10 -28.82
C GLY A 23 0.22 6.19 -27.54
N VAL A 24 -0.22 6.93 -26.52
CA VAL A 24 0.43 6.97 -25.21
C VAL A 24 0.20 5.63 -24.51
N SER A 25 1.24 5.07 -23.90
CA SER A 25 1.12 3.79 -23.18
C SER A 25 0.23 3.92 -21.94
N TYR A 26 -0.37 2.80 -21.53
CA TYR A 26 -1.31 2.78 -20.41
C TYR A 26 -0.70 3.29 -19.08
N GLY A 27 0.54 2.94 -18.80
CA GLY A 27 1.25 3.41 -17.60
C GLY A 27 1.59 4.90 -17.63
N ASP A 28 1.75 5.46 -18.84
CA ASP A 28 2.18 6.84 -19.00
C ASP A 28 1.03 7.86 -18.88
N TYR A 29 -0.21 7.54 -19.29
CA TYR A 29 -1.23 8.58 -19.28
C TYR A 29 -1.72 8.97 -17.88
N LEU A 30 -1.66 8.08 -16.90
CA LEU A 30 -1.91 8.49 -15.54
C LEU A 30 -0.90 9.56 -15.08
N GLU A 31 0.38 9.33 -15.37
CA GLU A 31 1.44 10.28 -15.05
C GLU A 31 1.23 11.61 -15.80
N GLN A 32 0.95 11.56 -17.10
CA GLN A 32 0.73 12.76 -17.92
C GLN A 32 -0.48 13.57 -17.46
N LEU A 33 -1.62 12.92 -17.20
CA LEU A 33 -2.79 13.58 -16.63
C LEU A 33 -2.48 14.23 -15.29
N THR A 34 -1.73 13.53 -14.44
CA THR A 34 -1.43 14.02 -13.11
C THR A 34 -0.55 15.26 -13.15
N PHE A 35 0.43 15.34 -14.06
CA PHE A 35 1.21 16.57 -14.27
C PHE A 35 0.30 17.74 -14.64
N LEU A 36 -0.59 17.55 -15.59
CA LEU A 36 -1.47 18.62 -16.08
C LEU A 36 -2.48 19.05 -15.00
N ILE A 37 -3.09 18.09 -14.27
CA ILE A 37 -3.99 18.39 -13.16
C ILE A 37 -3.25 19.15 -12.06
N PHE A 38 -2.04 18.73 -11.70
CA PHE A 38 -1.20 19.44 -10.74
C PHE A 38 -0.95 20.88 -11.14
N LEU A 39 -0.55 21.12 -12.38
CA LEU A 39 -0.28 22.47 -12.91
C LEU A 39 -1.53 23.36 -12.88
N LYS A 40 -2.69 22.80 -13.25
CA LYS A 40 -3.98 23.51 -13.19
C LYS A 40 -4.35 23.86 -11.76
N MET A 41 -4.21 22.92 -10.83
CA MET A 41 -4.50 23.17 -9.40
C MET A 41 -3.54 24.21 -8.79
N ALA A 42 -2.26 24.15 -9.17
CA ALA A 42 -1.28 25.15 -8.77
C ALA A 42 -1.68 26.57 -9.18
N ASP A 43 -2.21 26.73 -10.39
CA ASP A 43 -2.73 28.00 -10.86
C ASP A 43 -4.00 28.44 -10.12
N GLU A 44 -4.90 27.52 -9.85
CA GLU A 44 -6.11 27.82 -9.05
C GLU A 44 -5.76 28.22 -7.61
N TYR A 45 -4.81 27.53 -6.95
CA TYR A 45 -4.35 27.91 -5.61
C TYR A 45 -3.72 29.29 -5.55
N ARG A 46 -3.07 29.73 -6.60
CA ARG A 46 -2.47 31.07 -6.70
C ARG A 46 -3.53 32.19 -6.75
N LYS A 47 -4.69 31.89 -7.33
CA LYS A 47 -5.79 32.85 -7.49
C LYS A 47 -6.61 33.06 -6.19
N PRO A 48 -7.30 34.22 -6.02
CA PRO A 48 -8.26 34.38 -4.95
C PRO A 48 -9.33 33.28 -4.96
N PRO A 49 -9.82 32.82 -3.81
CA PRO A 49 -9.55 33.33 -2.46
C PRO A 49 -8.29 32.74 -1.78
N TYR A 50 -7.58 31.81 -2.42
CA TYR A 50 -6.49 31.06 -1.78
C TYR A 50 -5.18 31.84 -1.69
N GLY A 51 -4.78 32.55 -2.76
CA GLY A 51 -3.57 33.38 -2.80
C GLY A 51 -2.27 32.64 -2.50
N ARG A 52 -2.24 31.31 -2.71
CA ARG A 52 -1.11 30.44 -2.38
C ARG A 52 -0.24 30.20 -3.62
N ASP A 53 0.93 30.82 -3.66
CA ASP A 53 1.92 30.54 -4.70
C ASP A 53 2.65 29.20 -4.40
N ILE A 54 2.71 28.34 -5.39
CA ILE A 54 3.35 27.02 -5.35
C ILE A 54 4.77 27.07 -5.94
N GLY A 55 5.22 28.22 -6.42
CA GLY A 55 6.57 28.42 -6.93
C GLY A 55 6.76 28.01 -8.39
N ILE A 56 5.68 27.95 -9.18
CA ILE A 56 5.77 27.77 -10.63
C ILE A 56 6.19 29.10 -11.26
N PRO A 57 7.30 29.15 -12.04
CA PRO A 57 7.74 30.36 -12.71
C PRO A 57 6.64 30.96 -13.62
N GLU A 58 6.60 32.29 -13.75
CA GLU A 58 5.54 32.99 -14.45
C GLU A 58 5.35 32.52 -15.89
N GLU A 59 6.45 32.29 -16.59
CA GLU A 59 6.48 31.81 -17.95
C GLU A 59 5.92 30.40 -18.13
N TYR A 60 5.88 29.60 -17.07
CA TYR A 60 5.39 28.20 -17.06
C TYR A 60 4.04 28.02 -16.39
N ARG A 61 3.36 29.12 -16.04
CA ARG A 61 2.02 29.06 -15.43
C ARG A 61 0.98 28.50 -16.39
N TRP A 62 -0.07 27.94 -15.84
CA TRP A 62 -1.17 27.35 -16.59
C TRP A 62 -1.78 28.30 -17.63
N ASP A 63 -1.97 29.58 -17.27
CA ASP A 63 -2.52 30.60 -18.18
C ASP A 63 -1.65 30.81 -19.42
N VAL A 64 -0.33 30.66 -19.30
CA VAL A 64 0.61 30.73 -20.44
C VAL A 64 0.55 29.43 -21.24
N LEU A 65 0.62 28.26 -20.56
CA LEU A 65 0.59 26.95 -21.21
C LEU A 65 -0.65 26.78 -22.10
N LYS A 66 -1.84 27.12 -21.60
CA LYS A 66 -3.10 26.95 -22.34
C LYS A 66 -3.26 27.83 -23.57
N GLN A 67 -2.43 28.87 -23.72
CA GLN A 67 -2.45 29.76 -24.89
C GLN A 67 -1.60 29.22 -26.04
N LYS A 68 -0.67 28.31 -25.76
CA LYS A 68 0.24 27.75 -26.76
C LYS A 68 -0.46 26.72 -27.66
N ARG A 69 0.05 26.57 -28.89
CA ARG A 69 -0.50 25.67 -29.91
C ARG A 69 0.62 24.99 -30.72
N GLY A 70 0.33 23.83 -31.27
CA GLY A 70 1.22 23.12 -32.19
C GLY A 70 2.60 22.86 -31.60
N ALA A 71 3.64 23.02 -32.41
CA ALA A 71 5.03 22.80 -32.02
C ALA A 71 5.49 23.70 -30.84
N GLU A 72 4.94 24.92 -30.76
CA GLU A 72 5.23 25.83 -29.65
C GLU A 72 4.73 25.27 -28.33
N LEU A 73 3.55 24.65 -28.30
CA LEU A 73 2.99 24.00 -27.12
C LEU A 73 3.86 22.83 -26.69
N ASP A 74 4.26 21.96 -27.60
CA ASP A 74 5.11 20.80 -27.25
C ASP A 74 6.45 21.26 -26.67
N THR A 75 7.13 22.19 -27.34
CA THR A 75 8.40 22.72 -26.84
C THR A 75 8.26 23.39 -25.48
N HIS A 76 7.23 24.21 -25.30
CA HIS A 76 6.98 24.89 -24.03
C HIS A 76 6.70 23.92 -22.91
N TYR A 77 5.88 22.89 -23.15
CA TYR A 77 5.54 21.90 -22.14
C TYR A 77 6.76 21.04 -21.72
N ARG A 78 7.61 20.64 -22.66
CA ARG A 78 8.88 19.95 -22.37
C ARG A 78 9.79 20.80 -21.50
N ASN A 79 9.98 22.08 -21.84
CA ASN A 79 10.78 23.00 -21.05
C ASN A 79 10.21 23.23 -19.66
N LEU A 80 8.88 23.33 -19.54
CA LEU A 80 8.18 23.43 -18.26
C LEU A 80 8.49 22.23 -17.36
N LEU A 81 8.34 21.00 -17.87
CA LEU A 81 8.61 19.79 -17.10
C LEU A 81 10.06 19.72 -16.63
N ASP A 82 11.01 20.05 -17.52
CA ASP A 82 12.45 20.06 -17.21
C ASP A 82 12.80 21.13 -16.14
N GLU A 83 12.27 22.35 -16.28
CA GLU A 83 12.53 23.44 -15.33
C GLU A 83 11.92 23.17 -13.94
N LEU A 84 10.72 22.59 -13.90
CA LEU A 84 10.15 22.20 -12.61
C LEU A 84 10.92 21.06 -11.95
N GLY A 85 11.48 20.14 -12.73
CA GLY A 85 12.33 19.05 -12.23
C GLY A 85 13.65 19.53 -11.59
N LYS A 86 14.10 20.75 -11.89
CA LYS A 86 15.30 21.38 -11.29
C LYS A 86 15.00 22.12 -9.98
N LYS A 87 13.74 22.31 -9.62
CA LYS A 87 13.36 23.05 -8.41
C LYS A 87 13.71 22.24 -7.16
N PRO A 88 14.06 22.91 -6.05
CA PRO A 88 14.28 22.22 -4.78
C PRO A 88 12.96 21.69 -4.18
N GLY A 89 13.11 20.78 -3.21
CA GLY A 89 11.99 20.29 -2.41
C GLY A 89 11.04 19.35 -3.17
N MET A 90 9.82 19.27 -2.70
CA MET A 90 8.80 18.34 -3.22
C MET A 90 8.45 18.62 -4.69
N LEU A 91 8.41 19.90 -5.09
CA LEU A 91 8.11 20.27 -6.47
C LEU A 91 9.12 19.65 -7.45
N GLY A 92 10.43 19.80 -7.19
CA GLY A 92 11.45 19.19 -8.02
C GLY A 92 11.39 17.67 -8.03
N GLN A 93 11.04 17.06 -6.91
CA GLN A 93 10.89 15.60 -6.83
C GLN A 93 9.69 15.08 -7.62
N ILE A 94 8.58 15.81 -7.64
CA ILE A 94 7.41 15.49 -8.46
C ILE A 94 7.78 15.48 -9.95
N PHE A 95 8.53 16.47 -10.40
CA PHE A 95 8.89 16.64 -11.81
C PHE A 95 10.27 16.07 -12.17
N LEU A 96 10.96 15.39 -11.25
CA LEU A 96 12.27 14.81 -11.49
C LEU A 96 12.24 13.84 -12.68
N LYS A 97 13.01 14.14 -13.73
CA LYS A 97 13.04 13.38 -14.99
C LYS A 97 11.66 13.23 -15.65
N ALA A 98 10.74 14.16 -15.40
CA ALA A 98 9.45 14.19 -16.07
C ALA A 98 9.63 14.42 -17.58
N GLN A 99 8.89 13.69 -18.40
CA GLN A 99 8.95 13.78 -19.85
C GLN A 99 7.55 13.90 -20.43
N ASN A 100 7.41 14.72 -21.48
CA ASN A 100 6.20 14.68 -22.28
C ASN A 100 6.14 13.38 -23.09
N LYS A 101 5.14 12.55 -22.83
CA LYS A 101 4.85 11.30 -23.55
C LYS A 101 3.74 11.47 -24.58
N ILE A 102 3.14 12.66 -24.67
CA ILE A 102 2.07 12.99 -25.62
C ILE A 102 2.75 13.55 -26.86
N SER A 103 2.93 12.69 -27.87
CA SER A 103 3.69 13.03 -29.08
C SER A 103 2.96 14.02 -30.03
N ASP A 104 1.61 13.99 -30.00
CA ASP A 104 0.79 14.90 -30.83
C ASP A 104 0.40 16.16 -30.04
N PRO A 105 0.89 17.34 -30.43
CA PRO A 105 0.54 18.61 -29.79
C PRO A 105 -0.96 18.94 -29.81
N ALA A 106 -1.70 18.46 -30.81
CA ALA A 106 -3.15 18.67 -30.88
C ALA A 106 -3.87 17.88 -29.76
N MET A 107 -3.41 16.66 -29.46
CA MET A 107 -3.89 15.89 -28.37
C MET A 107 -3.52 16.48 -27.00
N LEU A 108 -2.30 16.93 -26.84
CA LEU A 108 -1.87 17.66 -25.64
C LEU A 108 -2.77 18.86 -25.38
N TYR A 109 -3.02 19.67 -26.44
CA TYR A 109 -3.95 20.80 -26.32
C TYR A 109 -5.35 20.39 -25.92
N LYS A 110 -5.89 19.33 -26.54
CA LYS A 110 -7.22 18.80 -26.21
C LYS A 110 -7.34 18.42 -24.75
N VAL A 111 -6.34 17.73 -24.20
CA VAL A 111 -6.32 17.35 -22.78
C VAL A 111 -6.23 18.57 -21.87
N ILE A 112 -5.39 19.55 -22.20
CA ILE A 112 -5.29 20.83 -21.48
C ILE A 112 -6.65 21.56 -21.49
N ASP A 113 -7.31 21.65 -22.62
CA ASP A 113 -8.63 22.30 -22.75
C ASP A 113 -9.71 21.58 -21.92
N MET A 114 -9.68 20.26 -21.92
CA MET A 114 -10.63 19.46 -21.09
C MET A 114 -10.38 19.67 -19.60
N ILE A 115 -9.13 19.71 -19.15
CA ILE A 115 -8.75 19.97 -17.76
C ILE A 115 -9.09 21.40 -17.35
N ASP A 116 -8.87 22.39 -18.24
CA ASP A 116 -9.14 23.81 -17.94
C ASP A 116 -10.60 24.12 -17.67
N LYS A 117 -11.52 23.32 -18.23
CA LYS A 117 -12.97 23.48 -18.03
C LYS A 117 -13.46 23.08 -16.66
N GLU A 118 -12.64 22.42 -15.86
CA GLU A 118 -12.99 21.99 -14.52
C GLU A 118 -12.34 22.89 -13.45
N SER A 119 -13.05 23.06 -12.32
CA SER A 119 -12.54 23.77 -11.14
C SER A 119 -12.06 22.76 -10.10
N TRP A 120 -10.78 22.47 -10.12
CA TRP A 120 -10.17 21.40 -9.32
C TRP A 120 -10.05 21.72 -7.84
N VAL A 121 -9.69 22.98 -7.50
CA VAL A 121 -9.48 23.40 -6.10
C VAL A 121 -10.80 23.59 -5.38
N MET A 122 -11.86 23.98 -6.08
CA MET A 122 -13.22 24.10 -5.50
C MET A 122 -13.86 22.76 -5.18
N MET A 123 -13.43 21.68 -5.83
CA MET A 123 -13.83 20.33 -5.42
C MET A 123 -13.30 20.09 -4.00
N GLY A 124 -14.12 19.51 -3.13
CA GLY A 124 -13.69 19.12 -1.77
C GLY A 124 -12.44 18.25 -1.81
N VAL A 125 -11.67 18.24 -0.74
CA VAL A 125 -10.45 17.41 -0.63
C VAL A 125 -10.79 15.95 -0.92
N ASP A 126 -11.91 15.47 -0.39
CA ASP A 126 -12.40 14.11 -0.59
C ASP A 126 -12.67 13.79 -2.07
N THR A 127 -13.32 14.71 -2.79
CA THR A 127 -13.64 14.52 -4.22
C THR A 127 -12.38 14.44 -5.08
N LYS A 128 -11.35 15.24 -4.81
CA LYS A 128 -10.05 15.20 -5.53
C LYS A 128 -9.35 13.88 -5.31
N GLY A 129 -9.29 13.46 -4.04
CA GLY A 129 -8.74 12.18 -3.66
C GLY A 129 -9.45 11.02 -4.36
N GLU A 130 -10.77 11.00 -4.32
CA GLU A 130 -11.58 9.97 -4.97
C GLU A 130 -11.38 9.93 -6.50
N ILE A 131 -11.24 11.09 -7.16
CA ILE A 131 -10.93 11.14 -8.60
C ILE A 131 -9.58 10.52 -8.87
N TYR A 132 -8.55 10.95 -8.14
CA TYR A 132 -7.19 10.48 -8.34
C TYR A 132 -7.06 8.99 -8.02
N GLU A 133 -7.64 8.55 -6.93
CA GLU A 133 -7.70 7.14 -6.55
C GLU A 133 -8.49 6.29 -7.53
N GLY A 134 -9.61 6.81 -8.04
CA GLY A 134 -10.37 6.15 -9.10
C GLY A 134 -9.56 5.99 -10.39
N LEU A 135 -8.70 6.96 -10.73
CA LEU A 135 -7.74 6.83 -11.84
C LEU A 135 -6.67 5.78 -11.57
N LEU A 136 -6.11 5.78 -10.35
CA LEU A 136 -5.12 4.79 -9.93
C LEU A 136 -5.72 3.38 -9.92
N GLN A 137 -6.93 3.22 -9.40
CA GLN A 137 -7.64 1.96 -9.38
C GLN A 137 -7.90 1.44 -10.80
N LYS A 138 -8.42 2.27 -11.69
CA LYS A 138 -8.64 1.88 -13.08
C LYS A 138 -7.36 1.54 -13.82
N ASN A 139 -6.27 2.29 -13.55
CA ASN A 139 -4.96 1.96 -14.09
C ASN A 139 -4.48 0.58 -13.60
N ALA A 140 -4.69 0.25 -12.32
CA ALA A 140 -4.36 -1.05 -11.77
C ALA A 140 -5.21 -2.19 -12.37
N GLU A 141 -6.50 -1.93 -12.67
CA GLU A 141 -7.41 -2.89 -13.30
C GLU A 141 -7.02 -3.25 -14.73
N ASP A 142 -6.48 -2.29 -15.48
CA ASP A 142 -6.22 -2.44 -16.91
C ASP A 142 -4.77 -2.87 -17.22
N THR A 143 -3.82 -2.66 -16.28
CA THR A 143 -2.44 -3.10 -16.45
C THR A 143 -2.30 -4.61 -16.15
N LYS A 144 -2.21 -5.44 -17.20
CA LYS A 144 -1.85 -6.87 -17.09
C LYS A 144 -0.41 -7.09 -16.56
N SER A 145 0.36 -6.06 -16.37
CA SER A 145 1.74 -6.10 -15.87
C SER A 145 1.81 -5.53 -14.47
N GLY A 146 1.97 -6.37 -13.45
CA GLY A 146 2.57 -6.11 -12.14
C GLY A 146 2.20 -4.86 -11.31
N ALA A 147 1.77 -3.76 -11.93
CA ALA A 147 1.51 -2.49 -11.25
C ALA A 147 0.28 -2.53 -10.33
N GLY A 148 -0.70 -3.39 -10.62
CA GLY A 148 -1.88 -3.59 -9.76
C GLY A 148 -1.57 -4.35 -8.47
N GLN A 149 -0.42 -5.02 -8.38
CA GLN A 149 -0.02 -5.80 -7.19
C GLN A 149 0.11 -4.94 -5.93
N TYR A 150 0.31 -3.64 -6.08
CA TYR A 150 0.60 -2.72 -4.98
C TYR A 150 -0.61 -1.93 -4.48
N PHE A 151 -1.79 -2.18 -5.02
CA PHE A 151 -2.99 -1.47 -4.62
C PHE A 151 -3.73 -2.20 -3.50
N THR A 152 -3.77 -1.60 -2.32
CA THR A 152 -4.53 -2.11 -1.18
C THR A 152 -5.97 -1.59 -1.23
N PRO A 153 -7.00 -2.44 -1.12
CA PRO A 153 -8.39 -2.00 -1.12
C PRO A 153 -8.67 -0.93 -0.05
N ARG A 154 -9.28 0.16 -0.43
CA ARG A 154 -9.61 1.28 0.48
C ARG A 154 -10.40 0.87 1.72
N PRO A 155 -11.42 0.01 1.62
CA PRO A 155 -12.11 -0.48 2.80
C PRO A 155 -11.18 -1.14 3.81
N LEU A 156 -10.21 -1.95 3.35
CA LEU A 156 -9.23 -2.60 4.21
C LEU A 156 -8.31 -1.57 4.89
N ILE A 157 -7.79 -0.61 4.13
CA ILE A 157 -6.95 0.47 4.68
C ILE A 157 -7.68 1.22 5.79
N ARG A 158 -8.94 1.61 5.55
CA ARG A 158 -9.77 2.31 6.54
C ARG A 158 -9.96 1.50 7.82
N VAL A 159 -10.23 0.21 7.69
CA VAL A 159 -10.38 -0.71 8.83
C VAL A 159 -9.08 -0.85 9.62
N MET A 160 -7.92 -0.96 8.93
CA MET A 160 -6.63 -1.03 9.60
C MET A 160 -6.33 0.25 10.39
N VAL A 161 -6.63 1.41 9.84
CA VAL A 161 -6.48 2.71 10.52
C VAL A 161 -7.45 2.81 11.71
N GLU A 162 -8.71 2.42 11.54
CA GLU A 162 -9.73 2.42 12.61
C GLU A 162 -9.32 1.51 13.78
N CYS A 163 -8.73 0.35 13.49
CA CYS A 163 -8.22 -0.56 14.52
C CYS A 163 -7.03 0.03 15.29
N LEU A 164 -6.10 0.70 14.63
CA LEU A 164 -4.93 1.30 15.29
C LEU A 164 -5.24 2.63 16.01
N ARG A 165 -6.25 3.37 15.56
CA ARG A 165 -6.66 4.69 16.09
C ARG A 165 -5.47 5.63 16.31
N PRO A 166 -4.78 6.04 15.24
CA PRO A 166 -3.66 6.96 15.37
C PRO A 166 -4.08 8.25 16.07
N GLN A 167 -3.16 8.80 16.87
CA GLN A 167 -3.41 9.99 17.67
C GLN A 167 -2.66 11.20 17.09
N PRO A 168 -3.14 12.43 17.31
CA PRO A 168 -2.42 13.64 16.97
C PRO A 168 -1.00 13.68 17.59
N MET A 169 -0.08 14.37 16.93
CA MET A 169 1.32 14.50 17.35
C MET A 169 2.13 13.18 17.36
N LYS A 170 1.63 12.15 16.68
CA LYS A 170 2.30 10.85 16.51
C LYS A 170 2.72 10.65 15.07
N THR A 171 3.81 9.89 14.88
CA THR A 171 4.38 9.60 13.57
C THR A 171 3.83 8.29 13.00
N ILE A 172 3.60 8.27 11.69
CA ILE A 172 3.06 7.13 10.95
C ILE A 172 4.01 6.79 9.81
N GLY A 173 4.50 5.55 9.79
CA GLY A 173 5.42 5.03 8.81
C GLY A 173 4.80 4.04 7.85
N ASP A 174 5.28 4.05 6.59
CA ASP A 174 5.00 3.01 5.59
C ASP A 174 6.27 2.75 4.76
N PRO A 175 6.98 1.63 4.99
CA PRO A 175 8.23 1.33 4.30
C PRO A 175 8.06 0.92 2.82
N CYS A 176 6.83 0.81 2.33
CA CYS A 176 6.48 0.50 0.93
C CYS A 176 5.16 1.17 0.56
N CYS A 177 5.15 2.51 0.65
CA CYS A 177 3.93 3.30 0.69
C CYS A 177 3.13 3.33 -0.62
N GLY A 178 3.68 2.81 -1.72
CA GLY A 178 2.98 2.81 -3.00
C GLY A 178 2.53 4.21 -3.40
N THR A 179 1.24 4.41 -3.58
CA THR A 179 0.62 5.70 -3.89
C THR A 179 0.19 6.52 -2.67
N GLY A 180 0.60 6.13 -1.48
CA GLY A 180 0.35 6.85 -0.22
C GLY A 180 -1.01 6.59 0.41
N GLY A 181 -1.66 5.47 0.07
CA GLY A 181 -3.02 5.18 0.50
C GLY A 181 -3.22 5.12 2.00
N PHE A 182 -2.29 4.54 2.75
CA PHE A 182 -2.35 4.50 4.21
C PHE A 182 -2.21 5.88 4.84
N PHE A 183 -1.36 6.75 4.27
CA PHE A 183 -1.19 8.12 4.76
C PHE A 183 -2.48 8.93 4.62
N LEU A 184 -3.16 8.79 3.48
CA LEU A 184 -4.42 9.48 3.23
C LEU A 184 -5.51 9.04 4.20
N ALA A 185 -5.69 7.73 4.37
CA ALA A 185 -6.70 7.21 5.29
C ALA A 185 -6.41 7.62 6.75
N ALA A 186 -5.12 7.64 7.15
CA ALA A 186 -4.74 8.11 8.48
C ALA A 186 -4.94 9.63 8.64
N TYR A 187 -4.70 10.42 7.60
CA TYR A 187 -5.00 11.85 7.57
C TYR A 187 -6.50 12.10 7.74
N ASP A 188 -7.33 11.39 6.98
CA ASP A 188 -8.79 11.51 7.07
C ASP A 188 -9.31 11.10 8.46
N PHE A 189 -8.77 10.01 9.01
CA PHE A 189 -9.10 9.59 10.37
C PHE A 189 -8.75 10.68 11.39
N LEU A 190 -7.54 11.22 11.36
CA LEU A 190 -7.08 12.24 12.30
C LEU A 190 -7.90 13.53 12.20
N THR A 191 -8.24 13.95 10.99
CA THR A 191 -9.02 15.19 10.78
C THR A 191 -10.51 15.04 11.08
N SER A 192 -11.06 13.82 10.96
CA SER A 192 -12.48 13.56 11.25
C SER A 192 -12.76 13.23 12.71
N HIS A 193 -11.80 12.65 13.44
CA HIS A 193 -12.00 12.19 14.82
C HIS A 193 -11.47 13.16 15.87
N TYR A 194 -10.62 14.13 15.50
CA TYR A 194 -10.02 15.07 16.43
C TYR A 194 -10.22 16.52 15.99
N GLN A 195 -10.49 17.39 16.95
CA GLN A 195 -10.43 18.84 16.75
C GLN A 195 -8.98 19.28 16.90
N LEU A 196 -8.26 19.36 15.79
CA LEU A 196 -6.84 19.69 15.79
C LEU A 196 -6.62 21.19 15.99
N ASP A 197 -5.79 21.54 16.95
CA ASP A 197 -5.29 22.91 17.10
C ASP A 197 -4.27 23.27 15.98
N ARG A 198 -3.73 24.50 16.04
CA ARG A 198 -2.79 25.00 15.02
C ARG A 198 -1.47 24.22 15.00
N GLU A 199 -0.97 23.81 16.15
CA GLU A 199 0.29 23.05 16.25
C GLU A 199 0.09 21.64 15.75
N GLN A 200 -0.96 20.96 16.20
CA GLN A 200 -1.34 19.63 15.75
C GLN A 200 -1.60 19.58 14.23
N SER A 201 -2.29 20.58 13.68
CA SER A 201 -2.54 20.71 12.24
C SER A 201 -1.23 20.90 11.45
N ARG A 202 -0.28 21.68 12.02
CA ARG A 202 1.05 21.85 11.42
C ARG A 202 1.86 20.56 11.47
N PHE A 203 1.85 19.86 12.59
CA PHE A 203 2.53 18.57 12.76
C PHE A 203 1.97 17.53 11.81
N LEU A 204 0.65 17.39 11.75
CA LEU A 204 -0.04 16.46 10.84
C LEU A 204 0.40 16.67 9.40
N LYS A 205 0.51 17.93 8.98
CA LYS A 205 0.86 18.27 7.61
C LYS A 205 2.33 18.02 7.26
N LYS A 206 3.26 18.16 8.23
CA LYS A 206 4.70 18.24 7.94
C LYS A 206 5.53 17.11 8.52
N GLN A 207 5.07 16.45 9.59
CA GLN A 207 5.90 15.56 10.41
C GLN A 207 5.27 14.21 10.71
N THR A 208 3.97 14.06 10.52
CA THR A 208 3.26 12.83 10.86
C THR A 208 3.67 11.67 9.97
N PHE A 209 3.85 11.90 8.67
CA PHE A 209 4.04 10.83 7.69
C PHE A 209 5.49 10.71 7.25
N GLY A 210 5.95 9.46 7.12
CA GLY A 210 7.26 9.15 6.56
C GLY A 210 7.26 7.76 5.95
N GLY A 211 8.02 7.56 4.88
CA GLY A 211 8.06 6.24 4.25
C GLY A 211 9.00 6.13 3.07
N ASN A 212 8.95 4.95 2.45
CA ASN A 212 9.78 4.59 1.33
C ASN A 212 8.93 4.10 0.16
N GLU A 213 9.35 4.42 -1.06
CA GLU A 213 8.83 3.83 -2.27
C GLU A 213 9.99 3.68 -3.27
N ILE A 214 10.29 2.44 -3.63
CA ILE A 214 11.46 2.11 -4.47
C ILE A 214 11.25 2.51 -5.94
N VAL A 215 10.00 2.52 -6.41
CA VAL A 215 9.66 2.83 -7.79
C VAL A 215 9.47 4.35 -7.95
N PRO A 216 10.37 5.05 -8.68
CA PRO A 216 10.32 6.52 -8.76
C PRO A 216 9.00 7.07 -9.32
N GLY A 217 8.39 6.39 -10.30
CA GLY A 217 7.09 6.76 -10.86
C GLY A 217 5.97 6.68 -9.83
N THR A 218 5.89 5.58 -9.09
CA THR A 218 4.89 5.36 -8.02
C THR A 218 5.06 6.38 -6.90
N ARG A 219 6.32 6.64 -6.47
CA ARG A 219 6.61 7.69 -5.47
C ARG A 219 6.14 9.06 -5.94
N ARG A 220 6.36 9.40 -7.21
CA ARG A 220 5.88 10.66 -7.79
C ARG A 220 4.37 10.78 -7.65
N LEU A 221 3.64 9.72 -8.01
CA LEU A 221 2.19 9.66 -7.86
C LEU A 221 1.77 9.83 -6.39
N ALA A 222 2.49 9.22 -5.46
CA ALA A 222 2.24 9.39 -4.02
C ALA A 222 2.42 10.84 -3.57
N LEU A 223 3.54 11.49 -3.93
CA LEU A 223 3.80 12.90 -3.58
C LEU A 223 2.72 13.83 -4.12
N MET A 224 2.28 13.60 -5.35
CA MET A 224 1.17 14.35 -5.95
C MET A 224 -0.14 14.10 -5.21
N ASN A 225 -0.43 12.85 -4.88
CA ASN A 225 -1.61 12.46 -4.13
C ASN A 225 -1.66 13.13 -2.74
N LEU A 226 -0.55 13.09 -2.01
CA LEU A 226 -0.42 13.78 -0.72
C LEU A 226 -0.60 15.29 -0.86
N PHE A 227 0.00 15.90 -1.88
CA PHE A 227 -0.18 17.33 -2.15
C PHE A 227 -1.64 17.71 -2.41
N LEU A 228 -2.37 16.90 -3.19
CA LEU A 228 -3.79 17.11 -3.48
C LEU A 228 -4.65 17.10 -2.22
N HIS A 229 -4.23 16.34 -1.21
CA HIS A 229 -4.85 16.27 0.12
C HIS A 229 -4.27 17.28 1.12
N ASN A 230 -3.49 18.26 0.64
CA ASN A 230 -2.88 19.29 1.47
C ASN A 230 -1.87 18.76 2.51
N ILE A 231 -1.25 17.61 2.23
CA ILE A 231 -0.21 16.99 3.04
C ILE A 231 1.16 17.35 2.44
N GLY A 232 2.10 17.76 3.28
CA GLY A 232 3.42 18.22 2.88
C GLY A 232 3.48 19.70 2.47
N GLU A 233 4.68 20.16 2.18
CA GLU A 233 4.97 21.50 1.67
C GLU A 233 5.76 21.40 0.36
N ILE A 234 5.39 22.19 -0.61
CA ILE A 234 6.03 22.18 -1.95
C ILE A 234 7.54 22.47 -1.88
N GLY A 235 7.94 23.44 -1.07
CA GLY A 235 9.35 23.78 -0.85
C GLY A 235 10.05 22.94 0.23
N GLY A 236 9.30 22.07 0.92
CA GLY A 236 9.82 21.21 1.98
C GLY A 236 10.48 19.93 1.45
N GLN A 237 11.18 19.23 2.34
CA GLN A 237 11.68 17.90 2.01
C GLN A 237 10.52 16.92 1.80
N PRO A 238 10.61 16.06 0.78
CA PRO A 238 9.59 15.03 0.56
C PRO A 238 9.61 14.02 1.71
N MET A 239 8.43 13.66 2.19
CA MET A 239 8.24 12.69 3.27
C MET A 239 8.39 11.23 2.82
N ILE A 240 8.53 11.00 1.52
CA ILE A 240 8.73 9.67 0.94
C ILE A 240 10.11 9.63 0.28
N SER A 241 10.96 8.71 0.74
CA SER A 241 12.29 8.46 0.19
C SER A 241 12.22 7.50 -1.00
N VAL A 242 13.15 7.66 -1.97
CA VAL A 242 13.42 6.65 -3.01
C VAL A 242 14.55 5.76 -2.51
N SER A 243 14.20 4.67 -1.84
CA SER A 243 15.18 3.71 -1.36
C SER A 243 14.53 2.35 -1.15
N ASP A 244 15.31 1.29 -1.25
CA ASP A 244 14.90 -0.02 -0.75
C ASP A 244 15.01 -0.01 0.78
N ALA A 245 13.87 -0.06 1.45
CA ALA A 245 13.77 -0.04 2.90
C ALA A 245 14.48 -1.22 3.58
N LEU A 246 14.74 -2.32 2.84
CA LEU A 246 15.38 -3.51 3.38
C LEU A 246 16.90 -3.45 3.39
N ILE A 247 17.55 -2.57 2.60
CA ILE A 247 19.02 -2.53 2.50
C ILE A 247 19.66 -2.04 3.80
N THR A 248 19.14 -0.96 4.35
CA THR A 248 19.72 -0.34 5.56
C THR A 248 18.63 0.20 6.48
N ASP A 249 18.93 0.25 7.78
CA ASP A 249 18.15 1.04 8.73
C ASP A 249 18.50 2.52 8.59
N ALA A 250 17.57 3.32 8.10
CA ALA A 250 17.74 4.76 7.97
C ALA A 250 17.69 5.53 9.32
N GLY A 251 17.35 4.83 10.41
CA GLY A 251 17.23 5.43 11.75
C GLY A 251 15.84 6.02 12.05
N ASP A 252 14.94 6.00 11.09
CA ASP A 252 13.56 6.46 11.29
C ASP A 252 12.81 5.56 12.27
N ARG A 253 12.00 6.17 13.14
CA ARG A 253 11.19 5.47 14.14
C ARG A 253 9.79 6.07 14.23
N TYR A 254 8.78 5.19 14.17
CA TYR A 254 7.38 5.57 14.07
C TYR A 254 6.56 5.09 15.26
N ASP A 255 5.55 5.87 15.64
CA ASP A 255 4.55 5.48 16.64
C ASP A 255 3.54 4.47 16.04
N TYR A 256 3.29 4.56 14.72
CA TYR A 256 2.45 3.63 13.99
C TYR A 256 3.13 3.21 12.69
N VAL A 257 2.96 1.95 12.30
CA VAL A 257 3.31 1.45 10.96
C VAL A 257 2.10 0.80 10.34
N LEU A 258 1.71 1.31 9.17
CA LEU A 258 0.60 0.81 8.37
C LEU A 258 1.15 0.51 6.99
N THR A 259 1.12 -0.74 6.56
CA THR A 259 1.80 -1.10 5.32
C THR A 259 1.25 -2.38 4.70
N ASN A 260 1.40 -2.48 3.38
CA ASN A 260 1.18 -3.68 2.59
C ASN A 260 2.46 -3.95 1.77
N PRO A 261 3.43 -4.71 2.30
CA PRO A 261 4.64 -5.06 1.58
C PRO A 261 4.35 -5.82 0.27
N PRO A 262 5.22 -5.70 -0.74
CA PRO A 262 5.00 -6.34 -2.02
C PRO A 262 4.95 -7.88 -1.87
N PHE A 263 3.94 -8.50 -2.49
CA PHE A 263 3.79 -9.95 -2.53
C PHE A 263 4.84 -10.54 -3.48
N GLY A 264 5.68 -11.42 -3.00
CA GLY A 264 6.74 -12.06 -3.76
C GLY A 264 7.75 -12.66 -2.81
N LYS A 265 8.00 -13.97 -2.91
CA LYS A 265 8.78 -14.68 -1.90
C LYS A 265 10.24 -14.27 -1.87
N LYS A 266 10.86 -14.02 -3.03
CA LYS A 266 12.31 -13.80 -3.11
C LYS A 266 12.66 -12.40 -3.60
N SER A 267 13.66 -11.80 -2.96
CA SER A 267 14.40 -10.69 -3.54
C SER A 267 15.44 -11.26 -4.49
N SER A 268 15.49 -10.80 -5.73
CA SER A 268 16.51 -11.19 -6.67
C SER A 268 17.07 -9.99 -7.41
N MET A 269 18.36 -10.02 -7.68
CA MET A 269 19.04 -9.07 -8.55
C MET A 269 19.32 -9.75 -9.89
N THR A 270 19.03 -9.07 -10.98
CA THR A 270 19.38 -9.53 -12.32
C THR A 270 20.60 -8.72 -12.76
N PHE A 271 21.68 -9.39 -13.10
CA PHE A 271 22.88 -8.76 -13.65
C PHE A 271 23.26 -9.46 -14.97
N THR A 272 23.99 -8.76 -15.79
CA THR A 272 24.55 -9.32 -17.02
C THR A 272 25.92 -9.89 -16.68
N ASN A 273 26.14 -11.19 -16.90
CA ASN A 273 27.43 -11.83 -16.69
C ASN A 273 28.43 -11.41 -17.78
N GLU A 274 29.67 -11.86 -17.65
CA GLU A 274 30.74 -11.55 -18.61
C GLU A 274 30.47 -12.07 -20.03
N GLU A 275 29.58 -13.05 -20.16
CA GLU A 275 29.15 -13.66 -21.43
C GLU A 275 27.95 -12.93 -22.06
N GLY A 276 27.43 -11.88 -21.39
CA GLY A 276 26.30 -11.07 -21.86
C GLY A 276 24.93 -11.70 -21.55
N GLU A 277 24.87 -12.77 -20.78
CA GLU A 277 23.63 -13.42 -20.36
C GLU A 277 23.07 -12.78 -19.08
N LEU A 278 21.74 -12.78 -18.98
CA LEU A 278 21.05 -12.28 -17.77
C LEU A 278 21.01 -13.38 -16.72
N GLU A 279 21.75 -13.20 -15.65
CA GLU A 279 21.72 -14.08 -14.48
C GLU A 279 20.88 -13.46 -13.35
N LYS A 280 20.22 -14.33 -12.58
CA LYS A 280 19.39 -13.97 -11.44
C LYS A 280 20.00 -14.54 -10.17
N GLU A 281 20.39 -13.68 -9.25
CA GLU A 281 20.90 -14.07 -7.95
C GLU A 281 19.91 -13.71 -6.86
N ASP A 282 19.65 -14.63 -5.92
CA ASP A 282 18.80 -14.37 -4.76
C ASP A 282 19.50 -13.35 -3.84
N LEU A 283 18.85 -12.22 -3.60
CA LEU A 283 19.37 -11.17 -2.74
C LEU A 283 19.01 -11.48 -1.28
N THR A 284 20.02 -11.69 -0.45
CA THR A 284 19.87 -11.82 1.00
C THR A 284 20.30 -10.55 1.70
N TYR A 285 19.45 -10.07 2.64
CA TYR A 285 19.75 -8.87 3.42
C TYR A 285 20.43 -9.25 4.73
N ASN A 286 21.72 -9.00 4.82
CA ASN A 286 22.50 -9.22 6.04
C ASN A 286 22.50 -7.96 6.90
N ARG A 287 21.48 -7.81 7.75
CA ARG A 287 21.33 -6.69 8.69
C ARG A 287 21.49 -7.17 10.12
N GLN A 288 22.23 -6.39 10.94
CA GLN A 288 22.46 -6.73 12.35
C GLN A 288 21.22 -6.61 13.23
N ASP A 289 20.24 -5.81 12.81
CA ASP A 289 18.96 -5.65 13.50
C ASP A 289 17.91 -6.71 13.13
N PHE A 290 18.21 -7.57 12.14
CA PHE A 290 17.35 -8.69 11.77
C PHE A 290 17.65 -9.92 12.62
N TRP A 291 16.61 -10.63 12.99
CA TRP A 291 16.70 -11.86 13.79
C TRP A 291 17.30 -13.05 13.01
N VAL A 292 17.06 -13.05 11.69
CA VAL A 292 17.56 -14.10 10.79
C VAL A 292 17.79 -13.54 9.38
N THR A 293 18.85 -14.02 8.74
CA THR A 293 19.13 -13.72 7.34
C THR A 293 18.30 -14.63 6.44
N THR A 294 17.56 -14.04 5.51
CA THR A 294 16.73 -14.79 4.55
C THR A 294 16.57 -14.00 3.24
N SER A 295 16.35 -14.71 2.13
CA SER A 295 15.94 -14.09 0.86
C SER A 295 14.43 -13.84 0.79
N ASN A 296 13.64 -14.35 1.75
CA ASN A 296 12.20 -14.14 1.80
C ASN A 296 11.88 -12.67 2.14
N LYS A 297 11.37 -11.95 1.15
CA LYS A 297 11.09 -10.52 1.24
C LYS A 297 10.06 -10.19 2.32
N GLN A 298 9.01 -10.98 2.47
CA GLN A 298 7.96 -10.72 3.46
C GLN A 298 8.48 -10.88 4.89
N LEU A 299 9.30 -11.90 5.14
CA LEU A 299 9.95 -12.07 6.45
C LEU A 299 10.90 -10.92 6.76
N ASN A 300 11.63 -10.42 5.76
CA ASN A 300 12.50 -9.25 5.92
C ASN A 300 11.69 -7.98 6.23
N PHE A 301 10.52 -7.80 5.61
CA PHE A 301 9.65 -6.69 5.96
C PHE A 301 9.10 -6.78 7.38
N VAL A 302 8.75 -7.97 7.87
CA VAL A 302 8.32 -8.15 9.29
C VAL A 302 9.44 -7.69 10.24
N GLN A 303 10.67 -8.12 9.99
CA GLN A 303 11.85 -7.73 10.79
C GLN A 303 12.12 -6.22 10.70
N HIS A 304 12.06 -5.65 9.49
CA HIS A 304 12.23 -4.22 9.28
C HIS A 304 11.15 -3.39 9.98
N ILE A 305 9.89 -3.80 9.92
CA ILE A 305 8.78 -3.12 10.60
C ILE A 305 9.01 -3.13 12.12
N HIS A 306 9.48 -4.23 12.68
CA HIS A 306 9.88 -4.27 14.09
C HIS A 306 10.97 -3.25 14.40
N THR A 307 12.01 -3.14 13.53
CA THR A 307 13.10 -2.17 13.71
C THR A 307 12.61 -0.72 13.71
N ILE A 308 11.73 -0.36 12.79
CA ILE A 308 11.27 1.04 12.64
C ILE A 308 10.15 1.44 13.60
N LEU A 309 9.59 0.51 14.37
CA LEU A 309 8.64 0.83 15.43
C LEU A 309 9.36 1.39 16.68
N LYS A 310 8.80 2.44 17.26
CA LYS A 310 9.15 2.85 18.63
C LYS A 310 8.66 1.82 19.62
N THR A 311 9.27 1.75 20.80
CA THR A 311 8.70 1.02 21.94
C THR A 311 7.30 1.54 22.25
N GLY A 312 6.30 0.66 22.35
CA GLY A 312 4.89 1.02 22.44
C GLY A 312 4.26 1.42 21.11
N GLY A 313 5.01 1.40 20.02
CA GLY A 313 4.50 1.65 18.67
C GLY A 313 3.68 0.47 18.16
N LYS A 314 2.68 0.75 17.34
CA LYS A 314 1.69 -0.22 16.85
C LYS A 314 1.81 -0.42 15.36
N ALA A 315 1.64 -1.65 14.90
CA ALA A 315 1.63 -1.97 13.48
C ALA A 315 0.37 -2.70 13.05
N ALA A 316 -0.06 -2.44 11.80
CA ALA A 316 -1.00 -3.26 11.05
C ALA A 316 -0.38 -3.54 9.68
N VAL A 317 -0.11 -4.80 9.40
CA VAL A 317 0.69 -5.23 8.24
C VAL A 317 -0.06 -6.28 7.44
N VAL A 318 -0.19 -6.05 6.15
CA VAL A 318 -0.76 -7.05 5.22
C VAL A 318 0.35 -8.02 4.81
N LEU A 319 0.16 -9.30 5.05
CA LEU A 319 1.14 -10.34 4.76
C LEU A 319 0.45 -11.56 4.13
N PRO A 320 1.09 -12.25 3.18
CA PRO A 320 0.57 -13.50 2.62
C PRO A 320 0.67 -14.65 3.61
N ASP A 321 -0.09 -15.72 3.36
CA ASP A 321 -0.21 -16.87 4.26
C ASP A 321 1.11 -17.55 4.61
N ASN A 322 2.06 -17.61 3.67
CA ASN A 322 3.34 -18.27 3.90
C ASN A 322 4.08 -17.74 5.14
N VAL A 323 3.95 -16.47 5.47
CA VAL A 323 4.52 -15.88 6.69
C VAL A 323 3.98 -16.55 7.96
N LEU A 324 2.75 -17.08 7.91
CA LEU A 324 2.11 -17.71 9.05
C LEU A 324 2.56 -19.15 9.33
N PHE A 325 3.10 -19.86 8.31
CA PHE A 325 3.38 -21.31 8.46
C PHE A 325 4.75 -21.78 7.93
N GLU A 326 5.46 -20.99 7.11
CA GLU A 326 6.78 -21.42 6.61
C GLU A 326 7.72 -21.82 7.76
N GLY A 327 8.49 -22.90 7.55
CA GLY A 327 9.52 -23.36 8.48
C GLY A 327 10.80 -22.52 8.46
N GLY A 328 11.84 -22.98 9.11
CA GLY A 328 13.16 -22.35 9.09
C GLY A 328 13.16 -20.89 9.53
N ALA A 329 13.53 -19.97 8.62
CA ALA A 329 13.54 -18.54 8.89
C ALA A 329 12.16 -18.01 9.28
N GLY A 330 11.08 -18.53 8.68
CA GLY A 330 9.70 -18.14 9.01
C GLY A 330 9.33 -18.46 10.45
N GLU A 331 9.68 -19.66 10.95
CA GLU A 331 9.46 -20.04 12.34
C GLU A 331 10.24 -19.13 13.29
N THR A 332 11.52 -18.85 12.98
CA THR A 332 12.34 -17.94 13.78
C THR A 332 11.72 -16.56 13.88
N VAL A 333 11.28 -15.98 12.75
CA VAL A 333 10.65 -14.66 12.71
C VAL A 333 9.35 -14.63 13.52
N ARG A 334 8.49 -15.66 13.40
CA ARG A 334 7.24 -15.72 14.18
C ARG A 334 7.49 -15.82 15.67
N LYS A 335 8.42 -16.67 16.10
CA LYS A 335 8.82 -16.78 17.52
C LYS A 335 9.33 -15.44 18.04
N LYS A 336 10.28 -14.83 17.33
CA LYS A 336 10.84 -13.53 17.72
C LYS A 336 9.81 -12.42 17.73
N LEU A 337 8.90 -12.37 16.75
CA LEU A 337 7.82 -11.40 16.73
C LEU A 337 6.93 -11.53 17.99
N MET A 338 6.53 -12.76 18.38
CA MET A 338 5.71 -13.00 19.57
C MET A 338 6.46 -12.76 20.88
N GLU A 339 7.77 -12.98 20.91
CA GLU A 339 8.62 -12.71 22.08
C GLU A 339 8.78 -11.21 22.32
N THR A 340 9.07 -10.42 21.26
CA THR A 340 9.46 -9.01 21.36
C THR A 340 8.31 -8.03 21.17
N THR A 341 7.16 -8.51 20.71
CA THR A 341 5.93 -7.73 20.53
C THR A 341 4.74 -8.41 21.13
N GLU A 342 3.68 -7.65 21.36
CA GLU A 342 2.35 -8.20 21.60
C GLU A 342 1.67 -8.39 20.22
N LEU A 343 1.86 -9.56 19.59
CA LEU A 343 1.06 -9.97 18.42
C LEU A 343 -0.33 -10.38 18.92
N HIS A 344 -1.29 -9.48 18.80
CA HIS A 344 -2.57 -9.65 19.48
C HIS A 344 -3.75 -9.99 18.56
N THR A 345 -3.64 -9.76 17.26
CA THR A 345 -4.77 -10.01 16.34
C THR A 345 -4.28 -10.35 14.94
N ILE A 346 -4.92 -11.34 14.33
CA ILE A 346 -4.76 -11.69 12.92
C ILE A 346 -6.14 -11.64 12.25
N LEU A 347 -6.29 -10.85 11.20
CA LEU A 347 -7.46 -10.84 10.33
C LEU A 347 -7.13 -11.65 9.07
N ARG A 348 -7.79 -12.79 8.88
CA ARG A 348 -7.64 -13.62 7.67
C ARG A 348 -8.53 -13.06 6.56
N LEU A 349 -7.92 -12.72 5.42
CA LEU A 349 -8.60 -12.07 4.30
C LEU A 349 -8.99 -13.09 3.23
N PRO A 350 -10.15 -12.93 2.58
CA PRO A 350 -10.56 -13.76 1.45
C PRO A 350 -9.71 -13.49 0.22
N THR A 351 -9.72 -14.43 -0.73
CA THR A 351 -9.17 -14.21 -2.08
C THR A 351 -10.00 -13.20 -2.87
N GLY A 352 -9.47 -12.72 -3.99
CA GLY A 352 -10.18 -11.84 -4.93
C GLY A 352 -10.29 -10.37 -4.51
N ILE A 353 -9.65 -9.96 -3.41
CA ILE A 353 -9.62 -8.56 -2.96
C ILE A 353 -8.37 -7.79 -3.41
N PHE A 354 -7.34 -8.49 -3.86
CA PHE A 354 -6.12 -7.92 -4.42
C PHE A 354 -6.03 -8.17 -5.92
N TYR A 355 -5.30 -7.31 -6.64
CA TYR A 355 -5.06 -7.50 -8.07
C TYR A 355 -4.10 -8.67 -8.37
N ALA A 356 -3.27 -9.06 -7.42
CA ALA A 356 -2.52 -10.31 -7.50
C ALA A 356 -3.50 -11.48 -7.34
N HIS A 357 -3.75 -12.20 -8.44
CA HIS A 357 -4.70 -13.31 -8.47
C HIS A 357 -4.30 -14.42 -7.49
N GLY A 358 -5.29 -14.97 -6.80
CA GLY A 358 -5.11 -16.12 -5.91
C GLY A 358 -4.39 -15.86 -4.59
N VAL A 359 -3.93 -14.63 -4.31
CA VAL A 359 -3.22 -14.32 -3.08
C VAL A 359 -4.14 -14.44 -1.87
N LYS A 360 -3.76 -15.32 -0.94
CA LYS A 360 -4.33 -15.41 0.41
C LYS A 360 -3.48 -14.56 1.34
N ALA A 361 -4.08 -13.54 1.91
CA ALA A 361 -3.38 -12.61 2.78
C ALA A 361 -4.05 -12.47 4.15
N ASN A 362 -3.32 -11.90 5.08
CA ASN A 362 -3.77 -11.63 6.44
C ASN A 362 -3.31 -10.24 6.85
N VAL A 363 -4.00 -9.62 7.81
CA VAL A 363 -3.48 -8.44 8.50
C VAL A 363 -3.03 -8.86 9.89
N LEU A 364 -1.76 -8.63 10.20
CA LEU A 364 -1.20 -8.83 11.52
C LEU A 364 -1.20 -7.50 12.27
N PHE A 365 -1.77 -7.50 13.48
CA PHE A 365 -1.78 -6.35 14.38
C PHE A 365 -0.91 -6.66 15.60
N PHE A 366 0.13 -5.86 15.80
CA PHE A 366 1.05 -6.04 16.93
C PHE A 366 1.56 -4.70 17.48
N GLU A 367 2.05 -4.74 18.69
CA GLU A 367 2.63 -3.59 19.40
C GLU A 367 4.05 -3.94 19.86
N ALA A 368 5.02 -3.10 19.47
CA ALA A 368 6.41 -3.26 19.89
C ALA A 368 6.54 -2.99 21.41
N LYS A 369 7.28 -3.83 22.09
CA LYS A 369 7.45 -3.76 23.55
C LYS A 369 8.92 -3.58 23.91
N GLU A 370 9.19 -3.21 25.14
CA GLU A 370 10.54 -3.20 25.69
C GLU A 370 11.10 -4.62 25.80
N ALA A 371 12.43 -4.72 25.92
CA ALA A 371 13.08 -6.02 26.10
C ALA A 371 12.58 -6.73 27.38
N SER A 372 12.19 -7.99 27.26
CA SER A 372 11.69 -8.83 28.34
C SER A 372 12.30 -10.23 28.25
N LYS A 373 12.38 -10.92 29.41
CA LYS A 373 12.72 -12.34 29.47
C LYS A 373 11.54 -13.24 29.06
N ASP A 374 10.33 -12.78 29.35
CA ASP A 374 9.11 -13.50 29.03
C ASP A 374 8.49 -12.97 27.74
N PRO A 375 7.89 -13.83 26.90
CA PRO A 375 7.19 -13.40 25.71
C PRO A 375 6.08 -12.40 26.02
N TRP A 376 5.99 -11.34 25.22
CA TRP A 376 4.96 -10.32 25.37
C TRP A 376 3.60 -10.77 24.85
N THR A 377 3.58 -11.55 23.76
CA THR A 377 2.36 -12.16 23.26
C THR A 377 1.89 -13.24 24.25
N LYS A 378 0.75 -13.06 24.86
CA LYS A 378 0.11 -14.05 25.75
C LYS A 378 -0.98 -14.83 25.03
N GLU A 379 -1.64 -14.18 24.10
CA GLU A 379 -2.71 -14.75 23.29
C GLU A 379 -2.80 -14.06 21.96
N VAL A 380 -3.20 -14.79 20.92
CA VAL A 380 -3.48 -14.27 19.60
C VAL A 380 -4.96 -14.50 19.28
N TRP A 381 -5.63 -13.41 18.90
CA TRP A 381 -7.01 -13.45 18.45
C TRP A 381 -7.05 -13.51 16.93
N ILE A 382 -7.78 -14.47 16.39
CA ILE A 382 -7.90 -14.66 14.94
C ILE A 382 -9.34 -14.40 14.54
N TYR A 383 -9.53 -13.52 13.55
CA TYR A 383 -10.81 -13.32 12.88
C TYR A 383 -10.76 -13.93 11.48
N ASP A 384 -11.58 -14.95 11.27
CA ASP A 384 -11.69 -15.60 9.94
C ASP A 384 -12.73 -14.88 9.08
N TYR A 385 -12.27 -13.90 8.31
CA TYR A 385 -13.09 -13.27 7.27
C TYR A 385 -13.01 -14.03 5.94
N ARG A 386 -12.16 -15.05 5.82
CA ARG A 386 -11.86 -15.78 4.59
C ARG A 386 -12.88 -16.87 4.29
N THR A 387 -13.15 -17.75 5.25
CA THR A 387 -13.93 -18.95 5.03
C THR A 387 -15.37 -18.63 4.62
N ASN A 388 -15.81 -19.17 3.49
CA ASN A 388 -17.13 -18.95 2.88
C ASN A 388 -17.42 -17.49 2.51
N VAL A 389 -16.38 -16.68 2.20
CA VAL A 389 -16.50 -15.31 1.72
C VAL A 389 -15.78 -15.20 0.38
N HIS A 390 -16.50 -14.74 -0.63
CA HIS A 390 -15.98 -14.57 -1.99
C HIS A 390 -16.13 -13.13 -2.45
N HIS A 391 -15.02 -12.52 -2.77
CA HIS A 391 -14.98 -11.21 -3.39
C HIS A 391 -14.38 -11.28 -4.79
N THR A 392 -14.75 -10.31 -5.60
CA THR A 392 -14.13 -10.04 -6.89
C THR A 392 -13.93 -8.54 -7.02
N LEU A 393 -12.88 -8.11 -7.68
CA LEU A 393 -12.58 -6.69 -7.82
C LEU A 393 -13.67 -5.88 -8.52
N LYS A 394 -14.43 -6.49 -9.45
CA LYS A 394 -15.44 -5.80 -10.28
C LYS A 394 -16.87 -6.11 -9.89
N LYS A 395 -17.23 -7.39 -9.78
CA LYS A 395 -18.64 -7.81 -9.60
C LYS A 395 -19.09 -7.77 -8.13
N ASN A 396 -18.20 -8.11 -7.20
CA ASN A 396 -18.47 -8.12 -5.77
C ASN A 396 -17.27 -7.54 -4.98
N PRO A 397 -16.94 -6.25 -5.14
CA PRO A 397 -15.83 -5.66 -4.43
C PRO A 397 -16.08 -5.60 -2.93
N MET A 398 -15.04 -5.82 -2.15
CA MET A 398 -15.09 -5.69 -0.69
C MET A 398 -15.48 -4.25 -0.31
N LYS A 399 -16.39 -4.13 0.64
CA LYS A 399 -16.88 -2.86 1.19
C LYS A 399 -16.49 -2.72 2.66
N TYR A 400 -16.52 -1.50 3.17
CA TYR A 400 -16.27 -1.24 4.60
C TYR A 400 -17.25 -1.99 5.50
N ALA A 401 -18.53 -2.03 5.14
CA ALA A 401 -19.56 -2.74 5.90
C ALA A 401 -19.29 -4.24 6.07
N ASP A 402 -18.58 -4.85 5.13
CA ASP A 402 -18.22 -6.28 5.20
C ASP A 402 -17.25 -6.58 6.36
N LEU A 403 -16.54 -5.58 6.85
CA LEU A 403 -15.56 -5.67 7.93
C LEU A 403 -16.03 -5.03 9.26
N GLU A 404 -17.24 -4.50 9.34
CA GLU A 404 -17.76 -3.89 10.58
C GLU A 404 -17.86 -4.89 11.73
N ASP A 405 -18.19 -6.15 11.43
CA ASP A 405 -18.19 -7.21 12.45
C ASP A 405 -16.78 -7.46 13.01
N PHE A 406 -15.77 -7.44 12.16
CA PHE A 406 -14.38 -7.53 12.61
C PHE A 406 -14.01 -6.35 13.52
N ILE A 407 -14.34 -5.10 13.15
CA ILE A 407 -14.06 -3.92 13.98
C ILE A 407 -14.72 -4.07 15.37
N ARG A 408 -15.97 -4.52 15.40
CA ARG A 408 -16.72 -4.77 16.65
C ARG A 408 -16.02 -5.82 17.51
N CYS A 409 -15.58 -6.94 16.91
CA CYS A 409 -14.85 -8.01 17.59
C CYS A 409 -13.46 -7.54 18.05
N TYR A 410 -12.75 -6.77 17.21
CA TYR A 410 -11.44 -6.21 17.54
C TYR A 410 -11.51 -5.25 18.74
N ASN A 411 -12.61 -4.52 18.89
CA ASN A 411 -12.85 -3.54 19.94
C ASN A 411 -11.69 -2.51 20.08
N PRO A 412 -11.55 -1.58 19.13
CA PRO A 412 -10.42 -0.64 19.09
C PRO A 412 -10.30 0.25 20.32
N GLU A 413 -11.40 0.46 21.06
CA GLU A 413 -11.43 1.28 22.28
C GLU A 413 -10.84 0.55 23.47
N ASP A 414 -11.13 -0.75 23.62
CA ASP A 414 -10.64 -1.56 24.73
C ASP A 414 -10.48 -3.03 24.32
N ARG A 415 -9.28 -3.38 23.82
CA ARG A 415 -8.95 -4.73 23.39
C ARG A 415 -9.08 -5.78 24.52
N HIS A 416 -8.99 -5.38 25.78
CA HIS A 416 -9.10 -6.30 26.92
C HIS A 416 -10.54 -6.77 27.18
N LYS A 417 -11.53 -6.08 26.61
CA LYS A 417 -12.96 -6.45 26.70
C LYS A 417 -13.45 -7.31 25.54
N ARG A 418 -12.55 -7.77 24.67
CA ARG A 418 -12.91 -8.65 23.55
C ARG A 418 -13.52 -9.95 24.04
N LYS A 419 -14.41 -10.52 23.21
CA LYS A 419 -15.04 -11.81 23.47
C LYS A 419 -14.98 -12.65 22.22
N GLU A 420 -14.76 -13.95 22.39
CA GLU A 420 -14.89 -14.90 21.30
C GLU A 420 -16.33 -14.91 20.79
N THR A 421 -16.49 -15.04 19.48
CA THR A 421 -17.79 -15.32 18.86
C THR A 421 -17.95 -16.81 18.57
N TRP A 422 -16.83 -17.54 18.51
CA TRP A 422 -16.83 -18.99 18.37
C TRP A 422 -17.08 -19.67 19.72
N SER A 423 -17.92 -20.69 19.71
CA SER A 423 -18.09 -21.65 20.81
C SER A 423 -18.62 -22.97 20.24
N GLU A 424 -18.70 -24.02 21.08
CA GLU A 424 -19.33 -25.28 20.65
C GLU A 424 -20.81 -25.08 20.25
N GLU A 425 -21.46 -24.12 20.90
CA GLU A 425 -22.86 -23.75 20.61
C GLU A 425 -22.98 -22.84 19.39
N ASN A 426 -21.91 -22.10 19.04
CA ASN A 426 -21.82 -21.25 17.86
C ASN A 426 -20.57 -21.60 17.03
N PRO A 427 -20.55 -22.74 16.33
CA PRO A 427 -19.40 -23.19 15.57
C PRO A 427 -19.10 -22.32 14.32
N GLU A 428 -20.03 -21.46 13.89
CA GLU A 428 -19.87 -20.51 12.80
C GLU A 428 -19.28 -19.15 13.25
N GLY A 429 -18.97 -19.01 14.56
CA GLY A 429 -18.34 -17.79 15.10
C GLY A 429 -16.96 -17.56 14.50
N ARG A 430 -16.73 -16.34 14.01
CA ARG A 430 -15.54 -15.97 13.22
C ARG A 430 -14.38 -15.47 14.04
N PHE A 431 -14.53 -15.20 15.33
CA PHE A 431 -13.50 -14.63 16.19
C PHE A 431 -13.16 -15.59 17.32
N ARG A 432 -11.90 -16.01 17.36
CA ARG A 432 -11.41 -17.01 18.32
C ARG A 432 -10.04 -16.65 18.86
N ARG A 433 -9.79 -17.01 20.11
CA ARG A 433 -8.54 -16.79 20.83
C ARG A 433 -7.72 -18.09 20.93
N PHE A 434 -6.40 -17.93 20.83
CA PHE A 434 -5.42 -19.02 21.03
C PHE A 434 -4.32 -18.52 21.97
N SER A 435 -3.96 -19.31 22.97
CA SER A 435 -2.88 -18.95 23.89
C SER A 435 -1.50 -19.06 23.21
N TYR A 436 -0.53 -18.37 23.77
CA TYR A 436 0.86 -18.46 23.30
C TYR A 436 1.37 -19.90 23.32
N GLU A 437 1.08 -20.63 24.42
CA GLU A 437 1.48 -22.02 24.62
C GLU A 437 0.87 -22.95 23.56
N GLU A 438 -0.41 -22.78 23.23
CA GLU A 438 -1.06 -23.54 22.14
C GLU A 438 -0.39 -23.27 20.79
N ILE A 439 -0.02 -22.03 20.49
CA ILE A 439 0.61 -21.68 19.23
C ILE A 439 2.03 -22.24 19.15
N VAL A 440 2.83 -22.10 20.19
CA VAL A 440 4.22 -22.59 20.22
C VAL A 440 4.27 -24.12 20.18
N ALA A 441 3.28 -24.81 20.72
CA ALA A 441 3.17 -26.26 20.64
C ALA A 441 2.83 -26.78 19.22
N ARG A 442 2.36 -25.92 18.31
CA ARG A 442 2.07 -26.29 16.92
C ARG A 442 3.37 -26.50 16.14
N ASP A 443 3.34 -27.43 15.17
CA ASP A 443 4.47 -27.61 14.24
C ASP A 443 4.89 -26.27 13.63
N LYS A 444 6.19 -25.98 13.68
CA LYS A 444 6.81 -24.75 13.16
C LYS A 444 6.16 -23.46 13.70
N THR A 445 5.57 -23.48 14.86
CA THR A 445 4.84 -22.32 15.44
C THR A 445 3.82 -21.74 14.45
N ASN A 446 3.03 -22.61 13.86
CA ASN A 446 2.10 -22.29 12.77
C ASN A 446 0.93 -21.43 13.28
N LEU A 447 0.79 -20.23 12.71
CA LEU A 447 -0.29 -19.26 12.96
C LEU A 447 -1.44 -19.35 11.93
N ASP A 448 -1.32 -20.18 10.90
CA ASP A 448 -2.40 -20.43 9.94
C ASP A 448 -3.42 -21.40 10.56
N ILE A 449 -4.29 -20.84 11.40
CA ILE A 449 -5.29 -21.59 12.17
C ILE A 449 -6.67 -21.32 11.57
N PHE A 450 -7.41 -22.39 11.33
CA PHE A 450 -8.79 -22.33 10.85
C PHE A 450 -9.65 -23.37 11.61
N TRP A 451 -10.91 -23.07 11.81
CA TRP A 451 -11.88 -23.88 12.52
C TRP A 451 -13.24 -23.91 11.86
N LEU A 452 -13.52 -22.96 10.94
CA LEU A 452 -14.77 -22.92 10.21
C LEU A 452 -14.78 -23.99 9.11
N LYS A 453 -15.94 -24.60 8.90
CA LYS A 453 -16.12 -25.56 7.81
C LYS A 453 -16.21 -24.80 6.48
N ASP A 454 -15.38 -25.18 5.54
CA ASP A 454 -15.45 -24.68 4.19
C ASP A 454 -16.63 -25.35 3.46
N LYS A 455 -17.60 -24.54 3.05
CA LYS A 455 -18.80 -24.97 2.33
C LYS A 455 -18.65 -24.85 0.81
N SER A 456 -17.56 -24.27 0.33
CA SER A 456 -17.32 -23.99 -1.09
C SER A 456 -17.26 -25.26 -1.95
N LEU A 457 -16.83 -26.38 -1.36
CA LEU A 457 -16.81 -27.68 -2.03
C LEU A 457 -18.20 -28.34 -2.15
N ALA A 458 -19.19 -27.83 -1.44
CA ALA A 458 -20.57 -28.33 -1.51
C ALA A 458 -21.43 -27.57 -2.54
N ASP A 459 -20.95 -26.45 -3.04
CA ASP A 459 -21.67 -25.57 -3.95
C ASP A 459 -20.83 -25.35 -5.22
N LEU A 460 -21.04 -26.27 -6.19
CA LEU A 460 -20.35 -26.25 -7.49
C LEU A 460 -20.61 -24.98 -8.32
N ASP A 461 -21.69 -24.24 -8.00
CA ASP A 461 -22.07 -23.01 -8.68
C ASP A 461 -21.21 -21.79 -8.21
N ASN A 462 -20.46 -21.95 -7.12
CA ASN A 462 -19.61 -20.91 -6.52
C ASN A 462 -18.09 -21.18 -6.69
N LEU A 463 -17.68 -22.03 -7.58
CA LEU A 463 -16.26 -22.22 -7.90
C LEU A 463 -15.66 -20.90 -8.43
N PRO A 464 -14.43 -20.54 -7.99
CA PRO A 464 -13.67 -19.45 -8.60
C PRO A 464 -13.55 -19.63 -10.11
N ASP A 465 -13.34 -18.54 -10.84
CA ASP A 465 -13.06 -18.63 -12.29
C ASP A 465 -11.86 -19.60 -12.50
N PRO A 466 -11.87 -20.40 -13.58
CA PRO A 466 -10.90 -21.48 -13.79
C PRO A 466 -9.44 -21.02 -13.75
N ASP A 467 -9.14 -19.79 -14.16
CA ASP A 467 -7.81 -19.18 -14.10
C ASP A 467 -7.39 -18.85 -12.66
N VAL A 468 -8.31 -18.43 -11.81
CA VAL A 468 -8.06 -18.20 -10.38
C VAL A 468 -7.78 -19.53 -9.68
N LEU A 469 -8.59 -20.55 -9.95
CA LEU A 469 -8.41 -21.88 -9.39
C LEU A 469 -7.09 -22.51 -9.84
N ALA A 470 -6.72 -22.38 -11.12
CA ALA A 470 -5.45 -22.84 -11.63
C ALA A 470 -4.25 -22.17 -10.96
N ASN A 471 -4.30 -20.85 -10.74
CA ASN A 471 -3.24 -20.13 -10.03
C ASN A 471 -3.15 -20.56 -8.56
N GLU A 472 -4.26 -20.74 -7.85
CA GLU A 472 -4.26 -21.29 -6.49
C GLU A 472 -3.63 -22.68 -6.40
N ILE A 473 -3.92 -23.54 -7.37
CA ILE A 473 -3.31 -24.88 -7.44
C ILE A 473 -1.81 -24.78 -7.68
N ILE A 474 -1.37 -23.93 -8.60
CA ILE A 474 0.05 -23.70 -8.89
C ILE A 474 0.78 -23.21 -7.65
N GLU A 475 0.26 -22.19 -6.96
CA GLU A 475 0.86 -21.66 -5.74
C GLU A 475 0.98 -22.72 -4.63
N ASN A 476 -0.05 -23.55 -4.45
CA ASN A 476 -0.02 -24.63 -3.47
C ASN A 476 1.02 -25.72 -3.84
N ILE A 477 1.15 -26.04 -5.12
CA ILE A 477 2.17 -27.00 -5.62
C ILE A 477 3.57 -26.43 -5.44
N GLU A 478 3.79 -25.16 -5.76
CA GLU A 478 5.08 -24.49 -5.56
C GLU A 478 5.49 -24.43 -4.09
N ALA A 479 4.56 -24.11 -3.19
CA ALA A 479 4.79 -24.15 -1.76
C ALA A 479 5.13 -25.56 -1.25
N GLY A 480 4.44 -26.58 -1.76
CA GLY A 480 4.75 -27.98 -1.49
C GLY A 480 6.14 -28.38 -2.00
N LEU A 481 6.48 -27.96 -3.21
CA LEU A 481 7.79 -28.25 -3.82
C LEU A 481 8.93 -27.61 -3.02
N GLU A 482 8.76 -26.39 -2.53
CA GLU A 482 9.75 -25.71 -1.69
C GLU A 482 9.97 -26.46 -0.37
N SER A 483 8.90 -26.94 0.26
CA SER A 483 8.99 -27.76 1.48
C SER A 483 9.77 -29.06 1.22
N PHE A 484 9.56 -29.71 0.07
CA PHE A 484 10.34 -30.89 -0.31
C PHE A 484 11.81 -30.57 -0.59
N ARG A 485 12.12 -29.41 -1.20
CA ARG A 485 13.51 -28.97 -1.41
C ARG A 485 14.22 -28.73 -0.08
N GLU A 486 13.57 -28.12 0.90
CA GLU A 486 14.13 -27.95 2.26
C GLU A 486 14.43 -29.29 2.93
N ILE A 487 13.54 -30.28 2.77
CA ILE A 487 13.78 -31.64 3.28
C ILE A 487 15.01 -32.26 2.61
N VAL A 488 15.14 -32.13 1.29
CA VAL A 488 16.29 -32.65 0.55
C VAL A 488 17.59 -31.98 1.00
N ILE A 489 17.60 -30.67 1.19
CA ILE A 489 18.76 -29.92 1.71
C ILE A 489 19.12 -30.41 3.11
N THR A 490 18.13 -30.59 3.98
CA THR A 490 18.34 -31.08 5.37
C THR A 490 18.89 -32.52 5.38
N LEU A 491 18.41 -33.39 4.50
CA LEU A 491 18.89 -34.75 4.40
C LEU A 491 20.32 -34.83 3.83
N ASN A 492 20.65 -33.95 2.87
CA ASN A 492 22.00 -33.91 2.25
C ASN A 492 23.01 -33.17 3.16
N GLY A 493 22.58 -32.24 4.03
CA GLY A 493 23.46 -31.54 4.96
C GLY A 493 23.79 -32.31 6.24
N ASN A 494 23.13 -33.42 6.52
CA ASN A 494 23.46 -34.32 7.64
C ASN A 494 24.41 -35.51 7.23
N GLY A 495 25.03 -35.42 6.07
CA GLY A 495 25.90 -36.45 5.52
C GLY A 495 27.41 -36.13 5.47
N GLU A 496 27.88 -35.11 6.27
CA GLU A 496 29.28 -34.84 6.51
C GLU A 496 29.63 -34.92 8.00
#